data_882864e72a102324e6be4ad70c6661dd
#
_entry.id   882864e72a102324e6be4ad70c6661dd
#
_cell.length_a   1.000
_cell.length_b   1.000
_cell.length_c   1.000
_cell.angle_alpha   90.00
_cell.angle_beta   90.00
_cell.angle_gamma   90.00
#
_symmetry.space_group_name_H-M   'P 1'
#
loop_
_entity.id
_entity.type
_entity.pdbx_description
1 polymer ?
#
loop_
_entity_poly.entity_id
_entity_poly.type
_entity_poly.pdbx_seq_one_letter_code
_entity_poly.pdbx_strand_id
1 'polypeptide(L)'
;VVLIQDKTLLGAVDVFAGLDKNGYVVINSKENPEKVVPEIVKMLPKGHVFTVPATDFAMQKIGKPLPGAPMLASLAAVTGILKLESVQKAFQARYPGKIGDANAETAALAYNFIKEEAKNA
;
A
#
# COMPACT_ATOMS: atom_id res chain seq x y z
N VAL A 1 -5.43 9.05 5.82
CA VAL A 1 -4.73 7.81 5.44
C VAL A 1 -3.23 7.99 5.61
N VAL A 2 -2.58 7.01 6.22
CA VAL A 2 -1.14 7.00 6.38
C VAL A 2 -0.57 5.85 5.53
N LEU A 3 0.37 6.19 4.64
CA LEU A 3 1.10 5.22 3.82
C LEU A 3 2.53 5.15 4.32
N ILE A 4 2.96 3.97 4.74
CA ILE A 4 4.32 3.75 5.22
C ILE A 4 5.07 2.91 4.19
N GLN A 5 5.89 3.57 3.37
CA GLN A 5 6.67 2.88 2.34
C GLN A 5 7.91 2.16 2.89
N ASP A 6 8.42 2.64 4.01
CA ASP A 6 9.59 2.05 4.67
C ASP A 6 9.27 1.87 6.15
N LYS A 7 9.12 0.62 6.59
CA LYS A 7 8.75 0.31 7.97
C LYS A 7 9.83 0.69 8.99
N THR A 8 11.06 0.98 8.56
CA THR A 8 12.11 1.44 9.46
C THR A 8 11.80 2.82 10.05
N LEU A 9 10.92 3.59 9.41
CA LEU A 9 10.49 4.90 9.92
C LEU A 9 9.59 4.79 11.14
N LEU A 10 9.01 3.63 11.42
CA LEU A 10 8.05 3.45 12.52
C LEU A 10 8.64 3.73 13.89
N GLY A 11 9.94 3.53 14.06
CA GLY A 11 10.63 3.81 15.31
C GLY A 11 11.34 5.16 15.38
N ALA A 12 11.41 5.89 14.28
CA ALA A 12 12.21 7.11 14.16
C ALA A 12 11.40 8.38 14.40
N VAL A 13 10.13 8.38 13.99
CA VAL A 13 9.23 9.54 14.13
C VAL A 13 7.84 9.04 14.50
N ASP A 14 7.02 9.93 15.04
CA ASP A 14 5.62 9.62 15.32
C ASP A 14 4.81 9.78 14.02
N VAL A 15 4.83 8.74 13.19
CA VAL A 15 4.17 8.77 11.88
C VAL A 15 2.65 8.70 11.98
N PHE A 16 2.12 8.40 13.17
CA PHE A 16 0.69 8.30 13.39
C PHE A 16 0.12 9.52 14.12
N ALA A 17 0.92 10.54 14.35
CA ALA A 17 0.46 11.79 14.96
C ALA A 17 -0.65 12.40 14.12
N GLY A 18 -1.77 12.73 14.74
CA GLY A 18 -2.91 13.31 14.04
C GLY A 18 -3.77 12.31 13.26
N LEU A 19 -3.48 11.01 13.36
CA LEU A 19 -4.30 9.99 12.71
C LEU A 19 -5.69 9.94 13.36
N ASP A 20 -6.73 10.07 12.52
CA ASP A 20 -8.12 9.94 12.95
C ASP A 20 -8.38 8.50 13.43
N LYS A 21 -9.21 8.35 14.45
CA LYS A 21 -9.60 7.03 14.97
C LYS A 21 -10.33 6.15 13.94
N ASN A 22 -10.82 6.73 12.86
CA ASN A 22 -11.42 6.01 11.73
C ASN A 22 -10.50 6.02 10.50
N GLY A 23 -9.24 6.40 10.66
CA GLY A 23 -8.28 6.47 9.58
C GLY A 23 -7.84 5.09 9.09
N TYR A 24 -7.14 5.09 7.97
CA TYR A 24 -6.57 3.89 7.37
C TYR A 24 -5.04 3.96 7.40
N VAL A 25 -4.42 2.81 7.59
CA VAL A 25 -2.96 2.68 7.58
C VAL A 25 -2.59 1.56 6.61
N VAL A 26 -1.68 1.85 5.70
CA VAL A 26 -1.13 0.86 4.76
C VAL A 26 0.39 0.88 4.88
N ILE A 27 0.97 -0.27 5.16
CA ILE A 27 2.40 -0.40 5.42
C ILE A 27 3.02 -1.36 4.41
N ASN A 28 4.15 -0.97 3.83
CA ASN A 28 4.93 -1.84 2.95
C ASN A 28 5.66 -2.87 3.81
N SER A 29 5.08 -4.05 3.92
CA SER A 29 5.64 -5.14 4.73
C SER A 29 5.06 -6.48 4.30
N LYS A 30 5.84 -7.54 4.46
CA LYS A 30 5.40 -8.92 4.28
C LYS A 30 4.71 -9.48 5.52
N GLU A 31 4.91 -8.84 6.68
CA GLU A 31 4.41 -9.33 7.95
C GLU A 31 2.99 -8.84 8.20
N ASN A 32 2.25 -9.56 9.05
CA ASN A 32 0.89 -9.16 9.40
C ASN A 32 0.88 -7.84 10.18
N PRO A 33 -0.20 -7.03 10.06
CA PRO A 33 -0.30 -5.76 10.78
C PRO A 33 -0.11 -5.91 12.29
N GLU A 34 -0.63 -6.96 12.89
CA GLU A 34 -0.53 -7.22 14.32
C GLU A 34 0.91 -7.39 14.78
N LYS A 35 1.78 -7.83 13.88
CA LYS A 35 3.20 -8.02 14.17
C LYS A 35 3.99 -6.73 14.02
N VAL A 36 3.60 -5.88 13.07
CA VAL A 36 4.32 -4.65 12.73
C VAL A 36 3.89 -3.49 13.61
N VAL A 37 2.59 -3.32 13.79
CA VAL A 37 2.00 -2.18 14.53
C VAL A 37 0.87 -2.66 15.45
N PRO A 38 1.15 -3.51 16.45
CA PRO A 38 0.10 -4.08 17.28
C PRO A 38 -0.75 -3.04 18.02
N GLU A 39 -0.16 -1.93 18.43
CA GLU A 39 -0.88 -0.86 19.12
C GLU A 39 -1.88 -0.16 18.21
N ILE A 40 -1.48 0.08 16.96
CA ILE A 40 -2.34 0.74 15.98
C ILE A 40 -3.49 -0.18 15.59
N VAL A 41 -3.24 -1.48 15.45
CA VAL A 41 -4.28 -2.46 15.15
C VAL A 41 -5.37 -2.45 16.23
N LYS A 42 -4.98 -2.32 17.49
CA LYS A 42 -5.93 -2.25 18.61
C LYS A 42 -6.72 -0.94 18.64
N MET A 43 -6.11 0.15 18.18
CA MET A 43 -6.69 1.49 18.23
C MET A 43 -7.69 1.74 17.11
N LEU A 44 -7.45 1.20 15.91
CA LEU A 44 -8.27 1.44 14.74
C LEU A 44 -9.32 0.34 14.55
N PRO A 45 -10.43 0.64 13.85
CA PRO A 45 -11.44 -0.37 13.53
C PRO A 45 -10.84 -1.53 12.73
N LYS A 46 -11.45 -2.70 12.85
CA LYS A 46 -11.07 -3.87 12.07
C LYS A 46 -11.17 -3.56 10.57
N GLY A 47 -10.17 -3.97 9.80
CA GLY A 47 -10.14 -3.70 8.36
C GLY A 47 -9.63 -2.31 8.00
N HIS A 48 -8.98 -1.60 8.93
CA HIS A 48 -8.41 -0.28 8.69
C HIS A 48 -6.89 -0.26 8.70
N VAL A 49 -6.24 -1.37 9.05
CA VAL A 49 -4.79 -1.48 9.04
C VAL A 49 -4.38 -2.62 8.12
N PHE A 50 -3.57 -2.31 7.13
CA PHE A 50 -3.13 -3.28 6.12
C PHE A 50 -1.63 -3.27 5.98
N THR A 51 -1.06 -4.44 5.72
CA THR A 51 0.30 -4.55 5.21
C THR A 51 0.22 -5.11 3.79
N VAL A 52 1.11 -4.66 2.93
CA VAL A 52 1.19 -5.14 1.54
C VAL A 52 2.67 -5.29 1.19
N PRO A 53 3.10 -6.43 0.60
CA PRO A 53 4.50 -6.63 0.22
C PRO A 53 4.80 -5.89 -1.09
N ALA A 54 4.69 -4.56 -1.06
CA ALA A 54 4.78 -3.71 -2.24
C ALA A 54 6.13 -3.79 -2.94
N THR A 55 7.22 -3.83 -2.16
CA THR A 55 8.56 -3.96 -2.74
C THR A 55 8.73 -5.30 -3.46
N ASP A 56 8.20 -6.39 -2.89
CA ASP A 56 8.26 -7.70 -3.54
C ASP A 56 7.49 -7.71 -4.85
N PHE A 57 6.30 -7.11 -4.87
CA PHE A 57 5.52 -6.99 -6.10
C PHE A 57 6.28 -6.20 -7.17
N ALA A 58 6.93 -5.10 -6.77
CA ALA A 58 7.75 -4.32 -7.67
C ALA A 58 8.93 -5.12 -8.22
N MET A 59 9.60 -5.89 -7.36
CA MET A 59 10.71 -6.76 -7.80
C MET A 59 10.24 -7.81 -8.79
N GLN A 60 9.04 -8.39 -8.61
CA GLN A 60 8.50 -9.39 -9.53
C GLN A 60 8.19 -8.83 -10.90
N LYS A 61 7.64 -7.63 -10.98
CA LYS A 61 7.12 -7.08 -12.24
C LYS A 61 8.04 -6.05 -12.86
N ILE A 62 8.68 -5.22 -12.05
CA ILE A 62 9.54 -4.14 -12.54
C ILE A 62 11.01 -4.56 -12.53
N GLY A 63 11.39 -5.44 -11.60
CA GLY A 63 12.78 -5.85 -11.38
C GLY A 63 13.56 -4.86 -10.51
N LYS A 64 12.89 -3.88 -9.91
CA LYS A 64 13.51 -2.87 -9.05
C LYS A 64 12.62 -2.63 -7.82
N PRO A 65 13.21 -2.24 -6.67
CA PRO A 65 12.45 -2.01 -5.44
C PRO A 65 11.75 -0.64 -5.47
N LEU A 66 10.79 -0.48 -6.36
CA LEU A 66 10.04 0.77 -6.57
C LEU A 66 8.60 0.59 -6.08
N PRO A 67 8.31 0.80 -4.79
CA PRO A 67 6.98 0.51 -4.23
C PRO A 67 5.92 1.57 -4.49
N GLY A 68 6.22 2.64 -5.22
CA GLY A 68 5.28 3.76 -5.43
C GLY A 68 3.94 3.36 -6.01
N ALA A 69 3.95 2.63 -7.14
CA ALA A 69 2.72 2.21 -7.80
C ALA A 69 1.88 1.26 -6.92
N PRO A 70 2.46 0.19 -6.34
CA PRO A 70 1.67 -0.70 -5.48
C PRO A 70 1.17 -0.01 -4.21
N MET A 71 1.91 0.92 -3.63
CA MET A 71 1.44 1.64 -2.45
C MET A 71 0.27 2.57 -2.79
N LEU A 72 0.34 3.29 -3.91
CA LEU A 72 -0.75 4.16 -4.33
C LEU A 72 -1.99 3.35 -4.72
N ALA A 73 -1.81 2.20 -5.35
CA ALA A 73 -2.92 1.29 -5.66
C ALA A 73 -3.57 0.74 -4.39
N SER A 74 -2.77 0.47 -3.36
CA SER A 74 -3.29 0.05 -2.06
C SER A 74 -4.16 1.14 -1.43
N LEU A 75 -3.74 2.40 -1.52
CA LEU A 75 -4.55 3.54 -1.08
C LEU A 75 -5.88 3.58 -1.83
N ALA A 76 -5.85 3.38 -3.14
CA ALA A 76 -7.05 3.35 -3.96
C ALA A 76 -8.00 2.23 -3.51
N ALA A 77 -7.46 1.04 -3.23
CA ALA A 77 -8.25 -0.11 -2.80
C ALA A 77 -8.91 0.12 -1.44
N VAL A 78 -8.20 0.76 -0.52
CA VAL A 78 -8.67 0.99 0.85
C VAL A 78 -9.70 2.10 0.92
N THR A 79 -9.46 3.21 0.24
CA THR A 79 -10.27 4.43 0.40
C THR A 79 -11.34 4.62 -0.67
N GLY A 80 -11.12 4.09 -1.87
CA GLY A 80 -12.01 4.35 -3.00
C GLY A 80 -11.90 5.77 -3.57
N ILE A 81 -10.99 6.59 -3.05
CA ILE A 81 -10.80 7.98 -3.51
C ILE A 81 -10.23 8.00 -4.93
N LEU A 82 -9.37 7.03 -5.25
CA LEU A 82 -8.77 6.87 -6.56
C LEU A 82 -9.22 5.55 -7.17
N LYS A 83 -9.26 5.49 -8.49
CA LYS A 83 -9.51 4.24 -9.22
C LYS A 83 -8.18 3.60 -9.59
N LEU A 84 -8.15 2.27 -9.62
CA LEU A 84 -6.96 1.54 -10.07
C LEU A 84 -6.50 2.00 -11.45
N GLU A 85 -7.43 2.19 -12.39
CA GLU A 85 -7.12 2.66 -13.74
C GLU A 85 -6.38 4.00 -13.73
N SER A 86 -6.78 4.91 -12.84
CA SER A 86 -6.14 6.22 -12.73
C SER A 86 -4.69 6.09 -12.28
N VAL A 87 -4.44 5.21 -11.31
CA VAL A 87 -3.08 4.92 -10.85
C VAL A 87 -2.25 4.32 -11.97
N GLN A 88 -2.80 3.34 -12.68
CA GLN A 88 -2.11 2.68 -13.79
C GLN A 88 -1.76 3.67 -14.90
N LYS A 89 -2.70 4.50 -15.32
CA LYS A 89 -2.48 5.50 -16.35
C LYS A 89 -1.43 6.53 -15.96
N ALA A 90 -1.45 6.96 -14.69
CA ALA A 90 -0.47 7.93 -14.21
C ALA A 90 0.96 7.40 -14.30
N PHE A 91 1.18 6.14 -13.92
CA PHE A 91 2.50 5.52 -13.99
C PHE A 91 2.92 5.21 -15.42
N GLN A 92 1.98 4.83 -16.29
CA GLN A 92 2.27 4.62 -17.70
C GLN A 92 2.66 5.93 -18.39
N ALA A 93 2.04 7.05 -18.01
CA ALA A 93 2.38 8.35 -18.56
C ALA A 93 3.76 8.83 -18.08
N ARG A 94 4.09 8.57 -16.80
CA ARG A 94 5.38 8.98 -16.24
C ARG A 94 6.53 8.12 -16.75
N TYR A 95 6.29 6.82 -16.96
CA TYR A 95 7.30 5.85 -17.40
C TYR A 95 6.81 5.18 -18.67
N PRO A 96 7.08 5.77 -19.85
CA PRO A 96 6.60 5.19 -21.11
C PRO A 96 7.22 3.82 -21.38
N GLY A 97 6.47 2.98 -22.09
CA GLY A 97 6.92 1.67 -22.51
C GLY A 97 6.81 0.60 -21.44
N LYS A 98 7.75 -0.33 -21.45
CA LYS A 98 7.70 -1.53 -20.59
C LYS A 98 7.71 -1.21 -19.09
N ILE A 99 8.42 -0.16 -18.68
CA ILE A 99 8.50 0.20 -17.26
C ILE A 99 7.14 0.69 -16.77
N GLY A 100 6.45 1.52 -17.54
CA GLY A 100 5.11 1.97 -17.22
C GLY A 100 4.11 0.82 -17.14
N ASP A 101 4.18 -0.11 -18.08
CA ASP A 101 3.32 -1.29 -18.10
C ASP A 101 3.58 -2.18 -16.89
N ALA A 102 4.86 -2.36 -16.52
CA ALA A 102 5.23 -3.14 -15.34
C ALA A 102 4.74 -2.48 -14.05
N ASN A 103 4.80 -1.15 -13.96
CA ASN A 103 4.24 -0.40 -12.83
C ASN A 103 2.71 -0.59 -12.75
N ALA A 104 2.03 -0.57 -13.89
CA ALA A 104 0.59 -0.79 -13.94
C ALA A 104 0.21 -2.20 -13.46
N GLU A 105 0.98 -3.22 -13.86
CA GLU A 105 0.77 -4.59 -13.39
C GLU A 105 1.01 -4.71 -11.90
N THR A 106 2.06 -4.06 -11.38
CA THR A 106 2.38 -4.05 -9.96
C THR A 106 1.26 -3.39 -9.16
N ALA A 107 0.71 -2.29 -9.67
CA ALA A 107 -0.43 -1.62 -9.07
C ALA A 107 -1.63 -2.57 -8.96
N ALA A 108 -1.92 -3.32 -10.02
CA ALA A 108 -3.03 -4.29 -10.01
C ALA A 108 -2.82 -5.39 -8.98
N LEU A 109 -1.58 -5.90 -8.82
CA LEU A 109 -1.28 -6.91 -7.82
C LEU A 109 -1.59 -6.41 -6.41
N ALA A 110 -1.15 -5.19 -6.08
CA ALA A 110 -1.35 -4.62 -4.75
C ALA A 110 -2.83 -4.31 -4.51
N TYR A 111 -3.52 -3.76 -5.51
CA TYR A 111 -4.94 -3.45 -5.41
C TYR A 111 -5.75 -4.72 -5.09
N ASN A 112 -5.51 -5.78 -5.84
CA ASN A 112 -6.22 -7.04 -5.65
C ASN A 112 -5.84 -7.71 -4.33
N PHE A 113 -4.59 -7.62 -3.92
CA PHE A 113 -4.12 -8.12 -2.63
C PHE A 113 -4.88 -7.46 -1.47
N ILE A 114 -4.98 -6.13 -1.49
CA ILE A 114 -5.68 -5.39 -0.43
C ILE A 114 -7.19 -5.70 -0.45
N LYS A 115 -7.80 -5.79 -1.62
CA LYS A 115 -9.23 -6.14 -1.74
C LYS A 115 -9.50 -7.53 -1.13
N GLU A 116 -8.61 -8.48 -1.35
CA GLU A 116 -8.73 -9.83 -0.78
C GLU A 116 -8.56 -9.80 0.74
N GLU A 117 -7.58 -9.06 1.25
CA GLU A 117 -7.38 -8.89 2.69
C GLU A 117 -8.58 -8.22 3.35
N ALA A 118 -9.20 -7.26 2.70
CA ALA A 118 -10.37 -6.57 3.21
C ALA A 118 -11.57 -7.51 3.36
N LYS A 119 -11.73 -8.48 2.45
CA LYS A 119 -12.79 -9.49 2.55
C LYS A 119 -12.61 -10.39 3.76
N ASN A 120 -11.36 -10.63 4.17
CA ASN A 120 -11.02 -11.53 5.27
C ASN A 120 -10.92 -10.79 6.62
N ALA A 121 -11.11 -9.50 6.61
CA ALA A 121 -11.01 -8.68 7.82
C ALA A 121 -12.26 -8.76 8.70
#